data_de38550942fde53f7479b744c00702b3
#
_entry.id   de38550942fde53f7479b744c00702b3
#
_cell.length_a   1.000
_cell.length_b   1.000
_cell.length_c   1.000
_cell.angle_alpha   90.00
_cell.angle_beta   90.00
_cell.angle_gamma   90.00
#
_symmetry.space_group_name_H-M   'P 1'
#
loop_
_entity.id
_entity.type
_entity.pdbx_description
1 polymer ?
#
loop_
_entity_poly.entity_id
_entity_poly.type
_entity_poly.pdbx_seq_one_letter_code
_entity_poly.pdbx_strand_id
1 'polypeptide(L)'
;MVSSSGAIKSGTSTSIYSNLNDYNVQQINVEVGDEVKKGDVLAIIDTSTLEDDIEKQELSVSANEKKAQIALGQAKDTYENSVYLYENNLNTTLVNAQAAVDQNKLSLDNKKSIYEYKQMMLDNGEESSQNVNLAKIDYENAQSDYDKSQIALSAAKVSVEQEIEKNKKSYESAQAAVDDTSSRLALEKQKEKLKDKEVVATVDGIVTAVNASVGSKCEDSLFVIQDLNDLIVKVSVDETEIANVAVGQKVQVTTDASTEILDGEVVTVDPISSAAASETSTSSSSSSSSKSSGTSSTSSNSTSSDVTFTVKVQITSEDIDKAVKVGMNAVVNIIIGESDDVFFVPYESIIDNHGQKSIYEAEEQNGQYVVKEISVTTGLESDMNTEIEGEDLKEGMIVLNDPSNYHVGSVVDINNRR
;
A
#
# COMPACT_ATOMS: atom_id res chain seq x y z
N MET A 1 -20.91 37.17 0.93
CA MET A 1 -20.31 36.23 -0.04
C MET A 1 -18.79 36.27 0.10
N VAL A 2 -18.12 35.11 -0.02
CA VAL A 2 -16.66 35.04 -0.10
C VAL A 2 -16.30 34.71 -1.54
N SER A 3 -15.49 35.55 -2.19
CA SER A 3 -15.08 35.40 -3.59
C SER A 3 -13.61 35.01 -3.67
N SER A 4 -13.31 33.92 -4.35
CA SER A 4 -11.94 33.44 -4.51
C SER A 4 -11.72 32.83 -5.90
N SER A 5 -10.49 32.92 -6.39
CA SER A 5 -10.10 32.31 -7.66
C SER A 5 -9.39 30.97 -7.47
N GLY A 6 -9.62 30.06 -8.38
CA GLY A 6 -9.02 28.73 -8.35
C GLY A 6 -8.96 28.06 -9.71
N ALA A 7 -8.54 26.81 -9.72
CA ALA A 7 -8.46 26.02 -10.95
C ALA A 7 -9.42 24.84 -10.88
N ILE A 8 -10.10 24.59 -12.00
CA ILE A 8 -10.94 23.39 -12.20
C ILE A 8 -10.02 22.18 -12.30
N LYS A 9 -10.32 21.15 -11.52
CA LYS A 9 -9.61 19.86 -11.52
C LYS A 9 -10.64 18.73 -11.61
N SER A 10 -10.22 17.57 -12.05
CA SER A 10 -11.01 16.36 -11.87
C SER A 10 -11.01 15.97 -10.39
N GLY A 11 -12.15 15.56 -9.88
CA GLY A 11 -12.28 15.01 -8.53
C GLY A 11 -11.54 13.68 -8.37
N THR A 12 -11.43 12.91 -9.46
CA THR A 12 -10.76 11.62 -9.50
C THR A 12 -9.66 11.63 -10.56
N SER A 13 -8.41 11.50 -10.13
CA SER A 13 -7.23 11.39 -11.02
C SER A 13 -6.43 10.15 -10.62
N THR A 14 -6.30 9.21 -11.54
CA THR A 14 -5.61 7.94 -11.29
C THR A 14 -4.41 7.80 -12.22
N SER A 15 -3.24 7.62 -11.63
CA SER A 15 -2.01 7.30 -12.37
C SER A 15 -1.87 5.79 -12.51
N ILE A 16 -1.66 5.33 -13.72
CA ILE A 16 -1.49 3.91 -14.06
C ILE A 16 0.00 3.60 -14.18
N TYR A 17 0.43 2.58 -13.45
CA TYR A 17 1.80 2.08 -13.42
C TYR A 17 1.83 0.65 -13.94
N SER A 18 3.02 0.20 -14.35
CA SER A 18 3.28 -1.19 -14.63
C SER A 18 3.99 -1.87 -13.47
N ASN A 19 3.69 -3.14 -13.21
CA ASN A 19 4.46 -3.99 -12.30
C ASN A 19 5.77 -4.50 -12.96
N LEU A 20 5.92 -4.32 -14.28
CA LEU A 20 7.08 -4.73 -15.07
C LEU A 20 8.01 -3.54 -15.37
N ASN A 21 8.57 -2.93 -14.30
CA ASN A 21 9.34 -1.69 -14.38
C ASN A 21 10.64 -1.80 -15.19
N ASP A 22 11.26 -2.99 -15.22
CA ASP A 22 12.53 -3.23 -15.93
C ASP A 22 12.34 -3.55 -17.41
N TYR A 23 11.11 -3.70 -17.87
CA TYR A 23 10.78 -4.08 -19.25
C TYR A 23 10.37 -2.87 -20.07
N ASN A 24 10.51 -2.97 -21.38
CA ASN A 24 10.19 -1.90 -22.31
C ASN A 24 8.74 -1.96 -22.76
N VAL A 25 8.17 -0.79 -23.08
CA VAL A 25 6.86 -0.70 -23.72
C VAL A 25 6.97 -1.19 -25.16
N GLN A 26 6.20 -2.19 -25.54
CA GLN A 26 6.13 -2.74 -26.88
C GLN A 26 5.17 -1.95 -27.77
N GLN A 27 3.99 -1.63 -27.23
CA GLN A 27 2.92 -0.97 -27.97
C GLN A 27 2.08 -0.12 -27.03
N ILE A 28 1.58 1.02 -27.52
CA ILE A 28 0.62 1.89 -26.85
C ILE A 28 -0.64 1.89 -27.70
N ASN A 29 -1.81 1.66 -27.08
CA ASN A 29 -3.09 1.50 -27.74
C ASN A 29 -4.01 2.71 -27.62
N VAL A 30 -3.61 3.72 -26.83
CA VAL A 30 -4.45 4.89 -26.50
C VAL A 30 -3.69 6.19 -26.69
N GLU A 31 -4.42 7.26 -26.98
CA GLU A 31 -3.89 8.61 -27.09
C GLU A 31 -4.53 9.53 -26.04
N VAL A 32 -3.95 10.73 -25.87
CA VAL A 32 -4.53 11.75 -24.98
C VAL A 32 -5.89 12.20 -25.54
N GLY A 33 -6.92 12.08 -24.74
CA GLY A 33 -8.30 12.41 -25.10
C GLY A 33 -9.19 11.19 -25.31
N ASP A 34 -8.64 9.99 -25.35
CA ASP A 34 -9.43 8.76 -25.49
C ASP A 34 -10.21 8.45 -24.23
N GLU A 35 -11.48 8.05 -24.43
CA GLU A 35 -12.33 7.51 -23.38
C GLU A 35 -12.05 6.03 -23.18
N VAL A 36 -11.74 5.63 -21.95
CA VAL A 36 -11.41 4.26 -21.58
C VAL A 36 -12.28 3.75 -20.45
N LYS A 37 -12.53 2.46 -20.45
CA LYS A 37 -13.26 1.76 -19.39
C LYS A 37 -12.32 0.91 -18.58
N LYS A 38 -12.67 0.66 -17.35
CA LYS A 38 -11.93 -0.26 -16.47
C LYS A 38 -11.76 -1.62 -17.14
N GLY A 39 -10.50 -2.04 -17.32
CA GLY A 39 -10.12 -3.27 -17.99
C GLY A 39 -9.66 -3.10 -19.43
N ASP A 40 -9.80 -1.93 -20.04
CA ASP A 40 -9.28 -1.65 -21.38
C ASP A 40 -7.75 -1.68 -21.39
N VAL A 41 -7.16 -2.26 -22.43
CA VAL A 41 -5.70 -2.42 -22.59
C VAL A 41 -5.10 -1.13 -23.13
N LEU A 42 -4.34 -0.43 -22.30
CA LEU A 42 -3.70 0.85 -22.60
C LEU A 42 -2.35 0.66 -23.32
N ALA A 43 -1.57 -0.32 -22.87
CA ALA A 43 -0.28 -0.64 -23.45
C ALA A 43 0.04 -2.13 -23.31
N ILE A 44 0.97 -2.58 -24.14
CA ILE A 44 1.55 -3.92 -24.11
C ILE A 44 3.05 -3.77 -23.82
N ILE A 45 3.56 -4.58 -22.89
CA ILE A 45 4.96 -4.59 -22.49
C ILE A 45 5.69 -5.73 -23.21
N ASP A 46 6.92 -5.50 -23.61
CA ASP A 46 7.79 -6.52 -24.22
C ASP A 46 8.28 -7.48 -23.14
N THR A 47 7.69 -8.65 -23.11
CA THR A 47 8.00 -9.73 -22.18
C THR A 47 8.84 -10.85 -22.79
N SER A 48 9.39 -10.67 -23.99
CA SER A 48 10.15 -11.70 -24.70
C SER A 48 11.31 -12.27 -23.87
N THR A 49 12.07 -11.41 -23.18
CA THR A 49 13.15 -11.84 -22.28
C THR A 49 12.64 -12.59 -21.07
N LEU A 50 11.50 -12.19 -20.52
CA LEU A 50 10.86 -12.87 -19.37
C LEU A 50 10.34 -14.24 -19.79
N GLU A 51 9.74 -14.36 -20.98
CA GLU A 51 9.27 -15.62 -21.55
C GLU A 51 10.44 -16.61 -21.77
N ASP A 52 11.55 -16.14 -22.34
CA ASP A 52 12.77 -16.93 -22.50
C ASP A 52 13.35 -17.40 -21.16
N ASP A 53 13.35 -16.55 -20.16
CA ASP A 53 13.87 -16.89 -18.83
C ASP A 53 12.95 -17.87 -18.10
N ILE A 54 11.64 -17.77 -18.26
CA ILE A 54 10.68 -18.74 -17.76
C ILE A 54 10.91 -20.11 -18.42
N GLU A 55 11.08 -20.17 -19.73
CA GLU A 55 11.34 -21.44 -20.44
C GLU A 55 12.62 -22.13 -19.94
N LYS A 56 13.72 -21.37 -19.81
CA LYS A 56 14.98 -21.90 -19.24
C LYS A 56 14.80 -22.40 -17.81
N GLN A 57 14.06 -21.64 -17.00
CA GLN A 57 13.80 -22.01 -15.62
C GLN A 57 12.92 -23.26 -15.52
N GLU A 58 11.91 -23.43 -16.39
CA GLU A 58 11.09 -24.65 -16.47
C GLU A 58 11.93 -25.88 -16.77
N LEU A 59 12.80 -25.79 -17.77
CA LEU A 59 13.71 -26.89 -18.11
C LEU A 59 14.63 -27.23 -16.94
N SER A 60 15.14 -26.22 -16.25
CA SER A 60 16.02 -26.42 -15.06
C SER A 60 15.27 -27.07 -13.91
N VAL A 61 14.08 -26.60 -13.57
CA VAL A 61 13.22 -27.17 -12.51
C VAL A 61 12.87 -28.61 -12.82
N SER A 62 12.41 -28.91 -14.03
CA SER A 62 12.07 -30.27 -14.46
C SER A 62 13.28 -31.22 -14.40
N ALA A 63 14.45 -30.76 -14.83
CA ALA A 63 15.67 -31.57 -14.75
C ALA A 63 16.11 -31.83 -13.30
N ASN A 64 15.99 -30.86 -12.41
CA ASN A 64 16.33 -30.99 -11.01
C ASN A 64 15.35 -31.89 -10.26
N GLU A 65 14.06 -31.77 -10.49
CA GLU A 65 13.03 -32.66 -9.94
C GLU A 65 13.28 -34.11 -10.35
N LYS A 66 13.60 -34.35 -11.63
CA LYS A 66 13.92 -35.70 -12.11
C LYS A 66 15.18 -36.26 -11.47
N LYS A 67 16.24 -35.43 -11.29
CA LYS A 67 17.44 -35.86 -10.57
C LYS A 67 17.17 -36.19 -9.10
N ALA A 68 16.36 -35.38 -8.43
CA ALA A 68 15.99 -35.61 -7.04
C ALA A 68 15.18 -36.93 -6.89
N GLN A 69 14.25 -37.21 -7.79
CA GLN A 69 13.48 -38.48 -7.79
C GLN A 69 14.37 -39.70 -8.03
N ILE A 70 15.34 -39.62 -8.94
CA ILE A 70 16.30 -40.71 -9.15
C ILE A 70 17.16 -40.95 -7.90
N ALA A 71 17.65 -39.88 -7.28
CA ALA A 71 18.44 -39.96 -6.04
C ALA A 71 17.63 -40.55 -4.89
N LEU A 72 16.36 -40.18 -4.76
CA LEU A 72 15.44 -40.74 -3.78
C LEU A 72 15.25 -42.26 -3.98
N GLY A 73 14.99 -42.69 -5.23
CA GLY A 73 14.87 -44.12 -5.56
C GLY A 73 16.13 -44.89 -5.16
N GLN A 74 17.33 -44.40 -5.53
CA GLN A 74 18.59 -45.05 -5.17
C GLN A 74 18.84 -45.10 -3.68
N ALA A 75 18.57 -44.02 -2.94
CA ALA A 75 18.75 -43.96 -1.51
C ALA A 75 17.76 -44.90 -0.78
N LYS A 76 16.53 -44.96 -1.26
CA LYS A 76 15.50 -45.88 -0.78
C LYS A 76 15.92 -47.32 -0.95
N ASP A 77 16.32 -47.71 -2.15
CA ASP A 77 16.74 -49.08 -2.47
C ASP A 77 17.95 -49.50 -1.59
N THR A 78 18.90 -48.59 -1.38
CA THR A 78 20.07 -48.84 -0.53
C THR A 78 19.67 -49.04 0.93
N TYR A 79 18.79 -48.19 1.45
CA TYR A 79 18.29 -48.30 2.82
C TYR A 79 17.51 -49.59 3.01
N GLU A 80 16.51 -49.85 2.16
CA GLU A 80 15.66 -51.06 2.26
C GLU A 80 16.49 -52.34 2.13
N ASN A 81 17.48 -52.37 1.22
CA ASN A 81 18.38 -53.52 1.11
C ASN A 81 19.25 -53.73 2.35
N SER A 82 19.77 -52.64 2.97
CA SER A 82 20.55 -52.74 4.19
C SER A 82 19.73 -53.31 5.36
N VAL A 83 18.47 -52.85 5.48
CA VAL A 83 17.52 -53.38 6.49
C VAL A 83 17.20 -54.86 6.20
N TYR A 84 16.88 -55.19 4.96
CA TYR A 84 16.58 -56.58 4.56
C TYR A 84 17.71 -57.57 4.89
N LEU A 85 18.98 -57.19 4.59
CA LEU A 85 20.14 -57.99 4.89
C LEU A 85 20.35 -58.19 6.41
N TYR A 86 20.06 -57.15 7.20
CA TYR A 86 20.15 -57.22 8.66
C TYR A 86 19.06 -58.10 9.26
N GLU A 87 17.80 -57.87 8.92
CA GLU A 87 16.64 -58.61 9.46
C GLU A 87 16.67 -60.11 9.11
N ASN A 88 17.17 -60.45 7.93
CA ASN A 88 17.25 -61.83 7.47
C ASN A 88 18.60 -62.51 7.84
N ASN A 89 19.43 -61.88 8.65
CA ASN A 89 20.74 -62.37 9.04
C ASN A 89 21.65 -62.70 7.83
N LEU A 90 21.56 -61.94 6.74
CA LEU A 90 22.32 -62.07 5.52
C LEU A 90 23.49 -61.08 5.43
N ASN A 91 23.65 -60.17 6.39
CA ASN A 91 24.74 -59.22 6.40
C ASN A 91 26.07 -59.98 6.61
N THR A 92 26.96 -59.90 5.63
CA THR A 92 28.23 -60.64 5.58
C THR A 92 29.13 -60.34 6.77
N THR A 93 29.16 -59.12 7.28
CA THR A 93 29.96 -58.74 8.47
C THR A 93 29.44 -59.45 9.72
N LEU A 94 28.14 -59.49 9.93
CA LEU A 94 27.51 -60.21 11.06
C LEU A 94 27.66 -61.71 10.94
N VAL A 95 27.44 -62.28 9.73
CA VAL A 95 27.60 -63.71 9.47
C VAL A 95 29.03 -64.16 9.78
N ASN A 96 30.05 -63.44 9.32
CA ASN A 96 31.43 -63.76 9.56
C ASN A 96 31.81 -63.61 11.04
N ALA A 97 31.33 -62.56 11.72
CA ALA A 97 31.60 -62.37 13.15
C ALA A 97 30.91 -63.46 14.00
N GLN A 98 29.70 -63.87 13.66
CA GLN A 98 29.01 -64.97 14.33
C GLN A 98 29.72 -66.29 14.11
N ALA A 99 30.17 -66.61 12.89
CA ALA A 99 30.92 -67.82 12.60
C ALA A 99 32.21 -67.92 13.40
N ALA A 100 32.93 -66.77 13.61
CA ALA A 100 34.11 -66.73 14.46
C ALA A 100 33.80 -67.03 15.95
N VAL A 101 32.68 -66.52 16.46
CA VAL A 101 32.19 -66.82 17.82
C VAL A 101 31.93 -68.34 17.96
N ASP A 102 31.21 -68.90 16.98
CA ASP A 102 30.83 -70.33 17.00
C ASP A 102 32.07 -71.21 16.94
N GLN A 103 33.07 -70.89 16.09
CA GLN A 103 34.32 -71.62 15.99
C GLN A 103 35.15 -71.53 17.28
N ASN A 104 35.30 -70.32 17.86
CA ASN A 104 36.05 -70.15 19.12
C ASN A 104 35.33 -70.81 20.31
N LYS A 105 33.99 -70.86 20.32
CA LYS A 105 33.21 -71.60 21.31
C LYS A 105 33.49 -73.08 21.23
N LEU A 106 33.48 -73.65 20.03
CA LEU A 106 33.83 -75.08 19.83
C LEU A 106 35.24 -75.38 20.31
N SER A 107 36.19 -74.51 20.02
CA SER A 107 37.59 -74.65 20.52
C SER A 107 37.64 -74.57 22.03
N LEU A 108 36.96 -73.62 22.65
CA LEU A 108 36.87 -73.48 24.10
C LEU A 108 36.30 -74.74 24.77
N ASP A 109 35.15 -75.25 24.28
CA ASP A 109 34.49 -76.42 24.80
C ASP A 109 35.40 -77.68 24.73
N ASN A 110 36.14 -77.82 23.61
CA ASN A 110 37.11 -78.92 23.45
C ASN A 110 38.31 -78.75 24.41
N LYS A 111 38.94 -77.55 24.51
CA LYS A 111 40.02 -77.33 25.43
C LYS A 111 39.63 -77.47 26.90
N LYS A 112 38.43 -77.08 27.26
CA LYS A 112 37.82 -77.25 28.57
C LYS A 112 37.70 -78.73 28.90
N SER A 113 37.13 -79.52 28.01
CA SER A 113 37.02 -80.99 28.21
C SER A 113 38.38 -81.63 28.37
N ILE A 114 39.40 -81.27 27.63
CA ILE A 114 40.72 -81.78 27.74
C ILE A 114 41.37 -81.43 29.13
N TYR A 115 41.19 -80.19 29.60
CA TYR A 115 41.68 -79.76 30.89
C TYR A 115 41.01 -80.50 32.03
N GLU A 116 39.67 -80.66 32.03
CA GLU A 116 38.87 -81.36 33.01
C GLU A 116 39.26 -82.86 33.08
N TYR A 117 39.45 -83.48 31.91
CA TYR A 117 39.99 -84.88 31.83
C TYR A 117 41.35 -85.03 32.44
N LYS A 118 42.30 -84.22 32.11
CA LYS A 118 43.65 -84.23 32.66
C LYS A 118 43.68 -83.90 34.16
N GLN A 119 42.79 -83.05 34.64
CA GLN A 119 42.69 -82.77 36.06
C GLN A 119 42.19 -84.05 36.83
N MET A 120 41.23 -84.75 36.28
CA MET A 120 40.75 -86.06 36.85
C MET A 120 41.83 -87.12 36.86
N MET A 121 42.66 -87.20 35.79
CA MET A 121 43.77 -88.15 35.73
C MET A 121 44.89 -87.79 36.74
N LEU A 122 45.16 -86.45 36.99
CA LEU A 122 46.08 -86.07 38.05
C LEU A 122 45.60 -86.48 39.44
N ASP A 123 44.27 -86.29 39.70
CA ASP A 123 43.68 -86.70 40.99
C ASP A 123 43.81 -88.18 41.21
N ASN A 124 43.83 -88.99 40.15
CA ASN A 124 44.06 -90.45 40.18
C ASN A 124 45.53 -90.83 40.20
N GLY A 125 46.43 -89.83 40.09
CA GLY A 125 47.87 -90.08 40.06
C GLY A 125 48.43 -90.56 38.72
N GLU A 126 47.66 -90.45 37.60
CA GLU A 126 48.01 -90.99 36.27
C GLU A 126 48.56 -89.89 35.32
N GLU A 127 48.50 -88.64 35.75
CA GLU A 127 48.98 -87.45 34.94
C GLU A 127 49.94 -86.61 35.78
N SER A 128 50.76 -85.77 35.11
CA SER A 128 51.72 -84.80 35.73
C SER A 128 51.09 -83.45 35.95
N SER A 129 51.42 -82.76 37.05
CA SER A 129 50.96 -81.43 37.32
C SER A 129 51.37 -80.45 36.21
N GLN A 130 52.48 -80.67 35.52
CA GLN A 130 52.98 -79.84 34.39
C GLN A 130 52.04 -79.93 33.19
N ASN A 131 51.55 -81.15 32.84
CA ASN A 131 50.69 -81.37 31.72
C ASN A 131 49.24 -80.78 31.97
N VAL A 132 48.81 -80.84 33.22
CA VAL A 132 47.54 -80.17 33.63
C VAL A 132 47.66 -78.67 33.53
N ASN A 133 48.79 -78.14 33.97
CA ASN A 133 49.03 -76.68 33.86
C ASN A 133 49.10 -76.20 32.40
N LEU A 134 49.70 -76.96 31.49
CA LEU A 134 49.75 -76.68 30.06
C LEU A 134 48.26 -76.69 29.49
N ALA A 135 47.46 -77.69 29.84
CA ALA A 135 46.07 -77.75 29.39
C ALA A 135 45.18 -76.61 29.95
N LYS A 136 45.49 -76.17 31.19
CA LYS A 136 44.86 -75.00 31.79
C LYS A 136 45.17 -73.70 31.00
N ILE A 137 46.48 -73.50 30.66
CA ILE A 137 46.88 -72.36 29.83
C ILE A 137 46.18 -72.39 28.47
N ASP A 138 46.09 -73.57 27.84
CA ASP A 138 45.39 -73.76 26.58
C ASP A 138 43.89 -73.40 26.71
N TYR A 139 43.25 -73.82 27.80
CA TYR A 139 41.83 -73.48 28.08
C TYR A 139 41.65 -71.99 28.33
N GLU A 140 42.51 -71.36 29.16
CA GLU A 140 42.45 -69.90 29.43
C GLU A 140 42.68 -69.05 28.16
N ASN A 141 43.60 -69.50 27.26
CA ASN A 141 43.78 -68.87 25.96
C ASN A 141 42.54 -69.01 25.08
N ALA A 142 41.90 -70.19 25.02
CA ALA A 142 40.69 -70.43 24.27
C ALA A 142 39.51 -69.59 24.81
N GLN A 143 39.42 -69.47 26.16
CA GLN A 143 38.44 -68.58 26.80
C GLN A 143 38.67 -67.12 26.37
N SER A 144 39.89 -66.63 26.43
CA SER A 144 40.21 -65.28 25.98
C SER A 144 39.89 -65.02 24.51
N ASP A 145 40.12 -66.00 23.64
CA ASP A 145 39.81 -65.87 22.20
C ASP A 145 38.32 -65.93 21.94
N TYR A 146 37.53 -66.72 22.71
CA TYR A 146 36.07 -66.69 22.66
C TYR A 146 35.53 -65.32 23.11
N ASP A 147 36.02 -64.78 24.24
CA ASP A 147 35.60 -63.50 24.77
C ASP A 147 35.90 -62.34 23.76
N LYS A 148 37.10 -62.36 23.12
CA LYS A 148 37.45 -61.43 22.04
C LYS A 148 36.48 -61.53 20.85
N SER A 149 36.08 -62.77 20.48
CA SER A 149 35.14 -62.95 19.36
C SER A 149 33.76 -62.44 19.67
N GLN A 150 33.28 -62.54 20.92
CA GLN A 150 31.98 -61.96 21.36
C GLN A 150 32.03 -60.44 21.31
N ILE A 151 33.15 -59.83 21.76
CA ILE A 151 33.32 -58.38 21.65
C ILE A 151 33.33 -57.95 20.18
N ALA A 152 34.04 -58.67 19.29
CA ALA A 152 34.06 -58.42 17.86
C ALA A 152 32.63 -58.52 17.21
N LEU A 153 31.83 -59.49 17.62
CA LEU A 153 30.45 -59.61 17.15
C LEU A 153 29.59 -58.42 17.61
N SER A 154 29.79 -58.00 18.87
CA SER A 154 29.05 -56.82 19.39
C SER A 154 29.45 -55.54 18.64
N ALA A 155 30.75 -55.34 18.36
CA ALA A 155 31.23 -54.23 17.57
C ALA A 155 30.71 -54.28 16.12
N ALA A 156 30.64 -55.46 15.51
CA ALA A 156 30.09 -55.67 14.18
C ALA A 156 28.57 -55.31 14.15
N LYS A 157 27.81 -55.67 15.18
CA LYS A 157 26.38 -55.27 15.29
C LYS A 157 26.22 -53.78 15.31
N VAL A 158 26.95 -53.09 16.18
CA VAL A 158 26.93 -51.62 16.27
C VAL A 158 27.35 -50.99 14.92
N SER A 159 28.37 -51.51 14.24
CA SER A 159 28.77 -51.00 12.94
C SER A 159 27.73 -51.12 11.86
N VAL A 160 27.03 -52.25 11.80
CA VAL A 160 25.95 -52.46 10.82
C VAL A 160 24.72 -51.61 11.14
N GLU A 161 24.37 -51.48 12.43
CA GLU A 161 23.28 -50.54 12.85
C GLU A 161 23.60 -49.08 12.49
N GLN A 162 24.84 -48.66 12.67
CA GLN A 162 25.29 -47.34 12.26
C GLN A 162 25.22 -47.13 10.73
N GLU A 163 25.54 -48.17 9.94
CA GLU A 163 25.41 -48.15 8.49
C GLU A 163 23.95 -48.01 8.04
N ILE A 164 23.06 -48.78 8.66
CA ILE A 164 21.58 -48.68 8.40
C ILE A 164 21.10 -47.28 8.74
N GLU A 165 21.46 -46.73 9.88
CA GLU A 165 21.09 -45.38 10.27
C GLU A 165 21.62 -44.32 9.33
N LYS A 166 22.85 -44.49 8.84
CA LYS A 166 23.44 -43.60 7.79
C LYS A 166 22.63 -43.66 6.49
N ASN A 167 22.25 -44.90 6.05
CA ASN A 167 21.48 -45.09 4.84
C ASN A 167 20.06 -44.49 4.98
N LYS A 168 19.45 -44.64 6.18
CA LYS A 168 18.17 -44.01 6.52
C LYS A 168 18.25 -42.49 6.41
N LYS A 169 19.25 -41.85 7.00
CA LYS A 169 19.46 -40.39 6.88
C LYS A 169 19.68 -39.94 5.44
N SER A 170 20.37 -40.76 4.64
CA SER A 170 20.53 -40.48 3.22
C SER A 170 19.20 -40.52 2.46
N TYR A 171 18.35 -41.50 2.78
CA TYR A 171 16.98 -41.60 2.22
C TYR A 171 16.13 -40.42 2.67
N GLU A 172 16.10 -40.06 3.95
CA GLU A 172 15.36 -38.92 4.47
C GLU A 172 15.82 -37.58 3.83
N SER A 173 17.14 -37.42 3.62
CA SER A 173 17.69 -36.24 2.93
C SER A 173 17.26 -36.16 1.46
N ALA A 174 17.25 -37.31 0.78
CA ALA A 174 16.77 -37.38 -0.61
C ALA A 174 15.26 -37.14 -0.72
N GLN A 175 14.49 -37.59 0.25
CA GLN A 175 13.07 -37.28 0.39
C GLN A 175 12.84 -35.78 0.53
N ALA A 176 13.55 -35.14 1.46
CA ALA A 176 13.45 -33.69 1.68
C ALA A 176 13.81 -32.88 0.43
N ALA A 177 14.75 -33.38 -0.38
CA ALA A 177 15.10 -32.73 -1.66
C ALA A 177 14.02 -32.82 -2.71
N VAL A 178 13.19 -33.88 -2.72
CA VAL A 178 12.01 -34.00 -3.59
C VAL A 178 10.86 -33.12 -3.09
N ASP A 179 10.72 -33.01 -1.77
CA ASP A 179 9.67 -32.20 -1.14
C ASP A 179 9.97 -30.68 -1.21
N ASP A 180 11.17 -30.27 -1.58
CA ASP A 180 11.54 -28.87 -1.77
C ASP A 180 10.87 -28.27 -3.00
N THR A 181 9.87 -27.44 -2.76
CA THR A 181 9.09 -26.73 -3.80
C THR A 181 9.59 -25.33 -4.10
N SER A 182 10.70 -24.88 -3.50
CA SER A 182 11.20 -23.50 -3.60
C SER A 182 11.43 -23.04 -5.03
N SER A 183 12.07 -23.88 -5.86
CA SER A 183 12.35 -23.58 -7.26
C SER A 183 11.07 -23.50 -8.10
N ARG A 184 10.07 -24.35 -7.81
CA ARG A 184 8.76 -24.31 -8.46
C ARG A 184 7.99 -23.06 -8.10
N LEU A 185 7.98 -22.66 -6.82
CA LEU A 185 7.34 -21.43 -6.38
C LEU A 185 7.97 -20.19 -7.03
N ALA A 186 9.30 -20.18 -7.18
CA ALA A 186 10.00 -19.10 -7.87
C ALA A 186 9.58 -19.00 -9.34
N LEU A 187 9.44 -20.14 -10.03
CA LEU A 187 8.95 -20.22 -11.40
C LEU A 187 7.49 -19.74 -11.50
N GLU A 188 6.62 -20.15 -10.60
CA GLU A 188 5.23 -19.69 -10.57
C GLU A 188 5.12 -18.18 -10.41
N LYS A 189 5.93 -17.57 -9.53
CA LYS A 189 6.00 -16.10 -9.39
C LYS A 189 6.46 -15.40 -10.68
N GLN A 190 7.40 -15.98 -11.42
CA GLN A 190 7.78 -15.43 -12.73
C GLN A 190 6.66 -15.53 -13.76
N LYS A 191 5.93 -16.64 -13.78
CA LYS A 191 4.74 -16.81 -14.63
C LYS A 191 3.61 -15.86 -14.25
N GLU A 192 3.46 -15.56 -12.96
CA GLU A 192 2.48 -14.57 -12.49
C GLU A 192 2.80 -13.17 -13.00
N LYS A 193 4.08 -12.78 -12.97
CA LYS A 193 4.52 -11.51 -13.57
C LYS A 193 4.19 -11.40 -15.06
N LEU A 194 4.18 -12.51 -15.78
CA LEU A 194 3.85 -12.50 -17.20
C LEU A 194 2.39 -12.06 -17.46
N LYS A 195 1.49 -12.23 -16.50
CA LYS A 195 0.11 -11.74 -16.60
C LYS A 195 0.03 -10.21 -16.64
N ASP A 196 1.03 -9.53 -16.11
CA ASP A 196 1.12 -8.06 -16.10
C ASP A 196 1.67 -7.51 -17.45
N LYS A 197 1.74 -8.34 -18.49
CA LYS A 197 2.13 -7.94 -19.85
C LYS A 197 1.25 -6.84 -20.41
N GLU A 198 -0.05 -6.87 -20.10
CA GLU A 198 -1.04 -5.89 -20.52
C GLU A 198 -1.24 -4.87 -19.39
N VAL A 199 -0.96 -3.61 -19.68
CA VAL A 199 -1.29 -2.50 -18.79
C VAL A 199 -2.72 -2.10 -19.05
N VAL A 200 -3.59 -2.28 -18.05
CA VAL A 200 -5.03 -2.04 -18.19
C VAL A 200 -5.47 -0.83 -17.38
N ALA A 201 -6.54 -0.18 -17.83
CA ALA A 201 -7.21 0.88 -17.09
C ALA A 201 -7.82 0.31 -15.79
N THR A 202 -7.55 0.95 -14.66
CA THR A 202 -8.09 0.54 -13.35
C THR A 202 -9.42 1.21 -13.03
N VAL A 203 -9.73 2.31 -13.72
CA VAL A 203 -10.94 3.14 -13.58
C VAL A 203 -11.48 3.52 -14.96
N ASP A 204 -12.75 3.89 -15.01
CA ASP A 204 -13.36 4.53 -16.18
C ASP A 204 -12.93 6.00 -16.22
N GLY A 205 -12.80 6.58 -17.42
CA GLY A 205 -12.47 7.98 -17.56
C GLY A 205 -11.80 8.32 -18.89
N ILE A 206 -11.16 9.48 -18.95
CA ILE A 206 -10.45 9.97 -20.14
C ILE A 206 -8.94 10.00 -19.86
N VAL A 207 -8.17 9.54 -20.83
CA VAL A 207 -6.70 9.59 -20.78
C VAL A 207 -6.23 11.04 -20.92
N THR A 208 -5.70 11.62 -19.86
CA THR A 208 -5.25 13.03 -19.85
C THR A 208 -3.75 13.18 -20.04
N ALA A 209 -2.98 12.14 -19.78
CA ALA A 209 -1.55 12.10 -20.07
C ALA A 209 -1.10 10.70 -20.49
N VAL A 210 -0.24 10.64 -21.50
CA VAL A 210 0.49 9.46 -21.96
C VAL A 210 1.98 9.78 -21.78
N ASN A 211 2.57 9.25 -20.69
CA ASN A 211 3.99 9.42 -20.38
C ASN A 211 4.82 8.27 -20.92
N ALA A 212 4.16 7.17 -21.30
CA ALA A 212 4.79 6.02 -21.93
C ALA A 212 5.31 6.36 -23.33
N SER A 213 6.43 5.75 -23.72
CA SER A 213 6.96 5.78 -25.08
C SER A 213 7.36 4.40 -25.51
N VAL A 214 7.06 4.02 -26.76
CA VAL A 214 7.44 2.71 -27.29
C VAL A 214 8.97 2.55 -27.25
N GLY A 215 9.44 1.45 -26.68
CA GLY A 215 10.86 1.15 -26.47
C GLY A 215 11.48 1.72 -25.20
N SER A 216 10.76 2.57 -24.41
CA SER A 216 11.21 3.04 -23.11
C SER A 216 10.83 2.07 -22.00
N LYS A 217 11.56 2.13 -20.86
CA LYS A 217 11.23 1.37 -19.66
C LYS A 217 9.99 1.92 -18.95
N CYS A 218 9.35 1.08 -18.16
CA CYS A 218 8.12 1.38 -17.42
C CYS A 218 8.41 1.88 -15.99
N GLU A 219 9.37 2.81 -15.82
CA GLU A 219 9.86 3.22 -14.48
C GLU A 219 8.89 4.16 -13.73
N ASP A 220 8.14 4.98 -14.48
CA ASP A 220 7.22 5.99 -13.94
C ASP A 220 5.73 5.66 -14.23
N SER A 221 4.83 6.59 -13.87
CA SER A 221 3.44 6.49 -14.28
C SER A 221 3.33 6.54 -15.80
N LEU A 222 2.74 5.52 -16.40
CA LEU A 222 2.62 5.41 -17.86
C LEU A 222 1.47 6.24 -18.40
N PHE A 223 0.33 6.25 -17.69
CA PHE A 223 -0.88 6.96 -18.10
C PHE A 223 -1.50 7.66 -16.89
N VAL A 224 -2.23 8.75 -17.17
CA VAL A 224 -3.09 9.40 -16.19
C VAL A 224 -4.51 9.39 -16.74
N ILE A 225 -5.44 8.81 -16.00
CA ILE A 225 -6.86 8.75 -16.32
C ILE A 225 -7.59 9.63 -15.33
N GLN A 226 -8.50 10.49 -15.84
CA GLN A 226 -9.33 11.38 -15.03
C GLN A 226 -10.79 11.22 -15.42
N ASP A 227 -11.67 11.30 -14.41
CA ASP A 227 -13.10 11.41 -14.65
C ASP A 227 -13.45 12.88 -14.87
N LEU A 228 -13.88 13.22 -16.07
CA LEU A 228 -14.28 14.59 -16.42
C LEU A 228 -15.75 14.90 -16.09
N ASN A 229 -16.52 13.92 -15.61
CA ASN A 229 -17.88 14.18 -15.11
C ASN A 229 -17.88 14.65 -13.65
N ASP A 230 -16.80 14.36 -12.92
CA ASP A 230 -16.60 14.76 -11.53
C ASP A 230 -15.60 15.92 -11.46
N LEU A 231 -16.11 17.15 -11.57
CA LEU A 231 -15.27 18.34 -11.57
C LEU A 231 -15.29 19.03 -10.20
N ILE A 232 -14.10 19.33 -9.70
CA ILE A 232 -13.91 20.12 -8.48
C ILE A 232 -13.12 21.40 -8.78
N VAL A 233 -13.44 22.46 -8.06
CA VAL A 233 -12.63 23.68 -8.06
C VAL A 233 -11.86 23.75 -6.76
N LYS A 234 -10.54 23.91 -6.84
CA LYS A 234 -9.70 24.18 -5.67
C LYS A 234 -9.42 25.69 -5.62
N VAL A 235 -9.92 26.32 -4.57
CA VAL A 235 -9.73 27.76 -4.32
C VAL A 235 -8.93 28.00 -3.07
N SER A 236 -8.24 29.15 -3.02
CA SER A 236 -7.49 29.60 -1.85
C SER A 236 -8.24 30.76 -1.20
N VAL A 237 -8.75 30.52 0.01
CA VAL A 237 -9.51 31.50 0.80
C VAL A 237 -8.61 32.08 1.89
N ASP A 238 -8.67 33.37 2.12
CA ASP A 238 -7.87 34.08 3.12
C ASP A 238 -8.27 33.72 4.55
N GLU A 239 -7.30 33.85 5.49
CA GLU A 239 -7.51 33.54 6.91
C GLU A 239 -8.68 34.33 7.53
N THR A 240 -8.90 35.56 7.08
CA THR A 240 -9.97 36.42 7.59
C THR A 240 -11.37 35.99 7.17
N GLU A 241 -11.47 35.28 6.05
CA GLU A 241 -12.75 34.86 5.47
C GLU A 241 -13.09 33.39 5.74
N ILE A 242 -12.06 32.54 5.96
CA ILE A 242 -12.23 31.09 6.12
C ILE A 242 -13.11 30.71 7.31
N ALA A 243 -13.13 31.56 8.35
CA ALA A 243 -13.98 31.35 9.53
C ALA A 243 -15.47 31.29 9.22
N ASN A 244 -15.90 31.88 8.10
CA ASN A 244 -17.30 31.93 7.65
C ASN A 244 -17.61 30.84 6.60
N VAL A 245 -16.60 30.06 6.17
CA VAL A 245 -16.76 29.02 5.17
C VAL A 245 -16.95 27.66 5.85
N ALA A 246 -18.03 26.98 5.52
CA ALA A 246 -18.36 25.66 6.04
C ALA A 246 -18.71 24.67 4.91
N VAL A 247 -18.50 23.39 5.19
CA VAL A 247 -18.91 22.30 4.30
C VAL A 247 -20.43 22.31 4.16
N GLY A 248 -20.92 22.11 2.94
CA GLY A 248 -22.34 22.13 2.60
C GLY A 248 -22.87 23.49 2.13
N GLN A 249 -22.05 24.54 2.13
CA GLN A 249 -22.48 25.84 1.59
C GLN A 249 -22.61 25.80 0.07
N LYS A 250 -23.64 26.48 -0.43
CA LYS A 250 -23.86 26.68 -1.87
C LYS A 250 -22.80 27.62 -2.46
N VAL A 251 -22.41 27.32 -3.66
CA VAL A 251 -21.35 28.04 -4.37
C VAL A 251 -21.77 28.32 -5.81
N GLN A 252 -21.46 29.50 -6.28
CA GLN A 252 -21.57 29.85 -7.68
C GLN A 252 -20.17 29.91 -8.30
N VAL A 253 -19.97 29.12 -9.37
CA VAL A 253 -18.71 29.02 -10.09
C VAL A 253 -18.87 29.68 -11.45
N THR A 254 -18.02 30.64 -11.76
CA THR A 254 -17.97 31.31 -13.06
C THR A 254 -16.60 31.08 -13.72
N THR A 255 -16.59 30.87 -15.02
CA THR A 255 -15.38 30.65 -15.82
C THR A 255 -15.36 31.61 -17.01
N ASP A 256 -14.16 31.97 -17.46
CA ASP A 256 -14.00 32.79 -18.66
C ASP A 256 -14.43 32.05 -19.95
N ALA A 257 -14.59 30.73 -19.88
CA ALA A 257 -14.92 29.89 -21.04
C ALA A 257 -16.42 29.74 -21.29
N SER A 258 -17.27 30.02 -20.29
CA SER A 258 -18.71 29.93 -20.36
C SER A 258 -19.35 31.16 -19.70
N THR A 259 -20.43 31.64 -20.26
CA THR A 259 -21.25 32.71 -19.65
C THR A 259 -22.27 32.18 -18.64
N GLU A 260 -22.35 30.86 -18.50
CA GLU A 260 -23.23 30.21 -17.54
C GLU A 260 -22.59 30.14 -16.16
N ILE A 261 -23.42 30.38 -15.15
CA ILE A 261 -23.05 30.22 -13.74
C ILE A 261 -23.27 28.75 -13.40
N LEU A 262 -22.23 28.06 -12.96
CA LEU A 262 -22.30 26.68 -12.51
C LEU A 262 -22.57 26.65 -11.02
N ASP A 263 -23.53 25.85 -10.60
CA ASP A 263 -23.84 25.62 -9.20
C ASP A 263 -22.85 24.58 -8.62
N GLY A 264 -22.46 24.80 -7.38
CA GLY A 264 -21.57 23.91 -6.67
C GLY A 264 -21.83 23.92 -5.16
N GLU A 265 -21.13 23.05 -4.46
CA GLU A 265 -21.18 22.91 -3.01
C GLU A 265 -19.78 22.76 -2.42
N VAL A 266 -19.56 23.37 -1.26
CA VAL A 266 -18.31 23.20 -0.51
C VAL A 266 -18.23 21.78 0.06
N VAL A 267 -17.27 20.97 -0.42
CA VAL A 267 -17.10 19.58 0.03
C VAL A 267 -16.04 19.49 1.12
N THR A 268 -14.98 20.28 1.02
CA THR A 268 -13.86 20.19 1.98
C THR A 268 -13.27 21.56 2.23
N VAL A 269 -13.00 21.84 3.50
CA VAL A 269 -12.19 22.97 3.97
C VAL A 269 -10.94 22.37 4.61
N ASP A 270 -9.77 22.62 4.04
CA ASP A 270 -8.52 22.06 4.57
C ASP A 270 -8.19 22.72 5.93
N PRO A 271 -7.89 21.94 6.98
CA PRO A 271 -7.66 22.45 8.33
C PRO A 271 -6.26 23.09 8.50
N ILE A 272 -5.40 23.00 7.49
CA ILE A 272 -4.02 23.48 7.51
C ILE A 272 -3.85 24.51 6.40
N SER A 273 -3.18 25.63 6.71
CA SER A 273 -2.89 26.65 5.70
C SER A 273 -1.91 26.15 4.63
N SER A 274 -2.01 26.69 3.44
CA SER A 274 -1.13 26.36 2.32
C SER A 274 0.36 26.58 2.62
N ALA A 275 0.68 27.58 3.44
CA ALA A 275 2.05 27.85 3.91
C ALA A 275 2.57 26.73 4.82
N ALA A 276 1.78 26.29 5.80
CA ALA A 276 2.16 25.21 6.69
C ALA A 276 2.26 23.83 6.00
N ALA A 277 1.43 23.58 4.98
CA ALA A 277 1.50 22.35 4.18
C ALA A 277 2.80 22.26 3.34
N SER A 278 3.35 23.40 2.92
CA SER A 278 4.60 23.45 2.14
C SER A 278 5.83 23.10 2.98
N GLU A 279 5.83 23.39 4.27
CA GLU A 279 6.96 23.09 5.17
C GLU A 279 7.09 21.58 5.47
N THR A 280 5.99 20.84 5.43
CA THR A 280 5.96 19.39 5.73
C THR A 280 6.53 18.55 4.56
N SER A 281 6.54 19.06 3.35
CA SER A 281 7.01 18.32 2.16
C SER A 281 8.52 18.41 1.90
N THR A 282 9.27 19.25 2.63
CA THR A 282 10.71 19.49 2.41
C THR A 282 11.66 18.63 3.25
N SER A 283 11.16 17.72 4.12
CA SER A 283 11.98 16.99 5.09
C SER A 283 12.42 15.57 4.70
N SER A 284 12.30 15.17 3.42
CA SER A 284 12.72 13.82 2.99
C SER A 284 13.69 13.76 1.79
N SER A 285 14.62 14.72 1.68
CA SER A 285 15.78 14.52 0.81
C SER A 285 17.05 14.53 1.65
N SER A 286 17.51 13.32 2.01
CA SER A 286 18.76 13.07 2.70
C SER A 286 19.96 13.53 1.88
N SER A 287 20.71 14.41 2.48
CA SER A 287 22.08 14.84 2.25
C SER A 287 23.00 13.83 1.59
N SER A 288 23.60 14.19 0.47
CA SER A 288 24.96 13.81 0.15
C SER A 288 25.79 15.08 -0.06
N SER A 289 26.78 15.20 0.80
CA SER A 289 27.71 16.30 0.90
C SER A 289 28.61 16.44 -0.31
N SER A 290 28.66 17.63 -0.91
CA SER A 290 29.88 18.13 -1.52
C SER A 290 30.03 19.60 -1.21
N LYS A 291 31.10 19.93 -0.48
CA LYS A 291 31.56 21.27 -0.21
C LYS A 291 31.98 21.96 -1.50
N SER A 292 31.36 23.06 -1.81
CA SER A 292 31.94 24.09 -2.66
C SER A 292 31.53 25.46 -2.09
N SER A 293 32.53 26.19 -1.69
CA SER A 293 32.46 27.55 -1.18
C SER A 293 32.08 28.53 -2.32
N GLY A 294 31.01 29.28 -2.12
CA GLY A 294 30.60 30.35 -3.03
C GLY A 294 29.63 31.30 -2.33
N THR A 295 30.10 32.46 -2.06
CA THR A 295 29.56 33.72 -1.59
C THR A 295 28.03 33.86 -1.55
N SER A 296 27.52 34.07 -0.34
CA SER A 296 26.16 34.49 0.00
C SER A 296 25.79 35.83 -0.61
N SER A 297 24.78 35.84 -1.45
CA SER A 297 23.92 37.01 -1.65
C SER A 297 22.57 36.71 -1.03
N THR A 298 22.37 37.21 0.18
CA THR A 298 21.09 37.25 0.88
C THR A 298 20.16 38.18 0.14
N SER A 299 19.31 37.68 -0.74
CA SER A 299 18.10 38.38 -1.12
C SER A 299 16.97 37.89 -0.21
N SER A 300 16.79 38.62 0.90
CA SER A 300 15.59 38.57 1.70
C SER A 300 14.44 39.15 0.87
N ASN A 301 13.77 38.34 0.10
CA ASN A 301 12.45 38.65 -0.42
C ASN A 301 11.44 38.18 0.66
N SER A 302 11.20 39.07 1.62
CA SER A 302 10.03 38.93 2.51
C SER A 302 8.80 39.36 1.68
N THR A 303 8.31 38.47 0.83
CA THR A 303 6.92 38.48 0.46
C THR A 303 6.17 38.00 1.69
N SER A 304 5.39 38.86 2.30
CA SER A 304 4.32 38.45 3.21
C SER A 304 3.43 37.51 2.39
N SER A 305 3.61 36.21 2.54
CA SER A 305 2.68 35.25 1.97
C SER A 305 1.42 35.34 2.83
N ASP A 306 0.36 35.90 2.24
CA ASP A 306 -0.95 35.90 2.88
C ASP A 306 -1.30 34.43 3.21
N VAL A 307 -1.73 34.22 4.45
CA VAL A 307 -2.10 32.88 4.94
C VAL A 307 -3.43 32.52 4.29
N THR A 308 -3.40 31.49 3.45
CA THR A 308 -4.60 31.01 2.75
C THR A 308 -4.88 29.57 3.09
N PHE A 309 -6.16 29.19 3.03
CA PHE A 309 -6.65 27.82 3.23
C PHE A 309 -7.26 27.29 1.94
N THR A 310 -7.00 26.03 1.64
CA THR A 310 -7.58 25.40 0.44
C THR A 310 -9.02 24.96 0.71
N VAL A 311 -9.93 25.40 -0.11
CA VAL A 311 -11.33 24.95 -0.13
C VAL A 311 -11.57 24.20 -1.43
N LYS A 312 -12.24 23.04 -1.33
CA LYS A 312 -12.65 22.23 -2.48
C LYS A 312 -14.15 22.37 -2.66
N VAL A 313 -14.54 22.78 -3.84
CA VAL A 313 -15.91 22.96 -4.27
C VAL A 313 -16.22 21.92 -5.33
N GLN A 314 -17.25 21.11 -5.12
CA GLN A 314 -17.80 20.18 -6.10
C GLN A 314 -18.76 20.95 -7.02
N ILE A 315 -18.63 20.81 -8.34
CA ILE A 315 -19.60 21.31 -9.28
C ILE A 315 -20.77 20.31 -9.35
N THR A 316 -21.98 20.78 -9.07
CA THR A 316 -23.19 19.95 -9.00
C THR A 316 -24.13 20.13 -10.20
N SER A 317 -23.83 21.09 -11.10
CA SER A 317 -24.63 21.33 -12.32
C SER A 317 -24.66 20.08 -13.20
N GLU A 318 -25.88 19.64 -13.61
CA GLU A 318 -26.07 18.45 -14.46
C GLU A 318 -25.62 18.68 -15.90
N ASP A 319 -25.78 19.90 -16.43
CA ASP A 319 -25.37 20.29 -17.78
C ASP A 319 -24.10 21.17 -17.72
N ILE A 320 -22.94 20.56 -17.58
CA ILE A 320 -21.68 21.29 -17.70
C ILE A 320 -21.38 21.50 -19.19
N ASP A 321 -21.28 22.78 -19.60
CA ASP A 321 -20.87 23.11 -20.97
C ASP A 321 -19.55 22.38 -21.33
N LYS A 322 -19.55 21.69 -22.47
CA LYS A 322 -18.35 20.99 -23.00
C LYS A 322 -17.15 21.92 -23.23
N ALA A 323 -17.37 23.25 -23.18
CA ALA A 323 -16.31 24.24 -23.22
C ALA A 323 -15.48 24.27 -21.90
N VAL A 324 -16.06 23.86 -20.77
CA VAL A 324 -15.39 23.83 -19.47
C VAL A 324 -14.47 22.62 -19.41
N LYS A 325 -13.18 22.86 -19.20
CA LYS A 325 -12.15 21.81 -19.17
C LYS A 325 -11.31 21.89 -17.90
N VAL A 326 -10.80 20.74 -17.50
CA VAL A 326 -9.82 20.64 -16.42
C VAL A 326 -8.59 21.49 -16.74
N GLY A 327 -8.12 22.25 -15.74
CA GLY A 327 -7.01 23.19 -15.88
C GLY A 327 -7.42 24.63 -16.12
N MET A 328 -8.71 24.91 -16.38
CA MET A 328 -9.21 26.27 -16.53
C MET A 328 -9.30 26.98 -15.17
N ASN A 329 -9.13 28.31 -15.18
CA ASN A 329 -9.37 29.16 -14.03
C ASN A 329 -10.88 29.35 -13.84
N ALA A 330 -11.30 29.43 -12.60
CA ALA A 330 -12.66 29.71 -12.19
C ALA A 330 -12.67 30.70 -11.03
N VAL A 331 -13.67 31.54 -11.00
CA VAL A 331 -14.00 32.38 -9.85
C VAL A 331 -15.15 31.72 -9.11
N VAL A 332 -14.96 31.55 -7.82
CA VAL A 332 -15.88 30.85 -6.93
C VAL A 332 -16.43 31.83 -5.91
N ASN A 333 -17.74 31.98 -5.88
CA ASN A 333 -18.45 32.82 -4.93
C ASN A 333 -19.20 31.93 -3.93
N ILE A 334 -18.66 31.82 -2.70
CA ILE A 334 -19.26 31.02 -1.63
C ILE A 334 -20.35 31.85 -0.95
N ILE A 335 -21.55 31.29 -0.86
CA ILE A 335 -22.68 31.93 -0.22
C ILE A 335 -22.63 31.61 1.29
N ILE A 336 -22.19 32.59 2.09
CA ILE A 336 -22.03 32.40 3.54
C ILE A 336 -23.30 32.64 4.34
N GLY A 337 -24.30 33.26 3.71
CA GLY A 337 -25.63 33.47 4.29
C GLY A 337 -26.63 33.82 3.21
N GLU A 338 -27.83 33.26 3.30
CA GLU A 338 -28.96 33.50 2.43
C GLU A 338 -30.16 33.75 3.35
N SER A 339 -30.93 34.78 3.04
CA SER A 339 -32.16 35.10 3.80
C SER A 339 -33.26 35.37 2.79
N ASP A 340 -34.32 34.60 2.86
CA ASP A 340 -35.47 34.72 1.96
C ASP A 340 -36.60 35.48 2.67
N ASP A 341 -37.41 36.23 1.92
CA ASP A 341 -38.60 36.97 2.40
C ASP A 341 -38.28 38.04 3.47
N VAL A 342 -37.15 38.77 3.30
CA VAL A 342 -36.70 39.78 4.26
C VAL A 342 -36.78 41.19 3.67
N PHE A 343 -36.97 42.19 4.54
CA PHE A 343 -36.85 43.58 4.15
C PHE A 343 -35.35 43.96 4.16
N PHE A 344 -34.94 44.65 3.13
CA PHE A 344 -33.56 45.17 3.04
C PHE A 344 -33.57 46.64 2.63
N VAL A 345 -32.58 47.36 3.13
CA VAL A 345 -32.35 48.76 2.81
C VAL A 345 -30.88 49.01 2.50
N PRO A 346 -30.54 50.04 1.70
CA PRO A 346 -29.18 50.46 1.54
C PRO A 346 -28.55 50.74 2.94
N TYR A 347 -27.29 50.33 3.14
CA TYR A 347 -26.63 50.52 4.43
C TYR A 347 -26.58 52.02 4.85
N GLU A 348 -26.54 52.93 3.88
CA GLU A 348 -26.55 54.37 4.08
C GLU A 348 -27.89 54.90 4.67
N SER A 349 -28.96 54.11 4.64
CA SER A 349 -30.28 54.45 5.18
C SER A 349 -30.42 54.15 6.68
N ILE A 350 -29.43 53.50 7.30
CA ILE A 350 -29.50 53.08 8.71
C ILE A 350 -28.81 54.08 9.60
N ILE A 351 -29.50 54.50 10.65
CA ILE A 351 -28.97 55.36 11.71
C ILE A 351 -28.61 54.49 12.92
N ASP A 352 -27.40 54.64 13.41
CA ASP A 352 -27.00 54.04 14.69
C ASP A 352 -26.91 55.12 15.79
N ASN A 353 -27.86 55.11 16.68
CA ASN A 353 -27.85 55.95 17.86
C ASN A 353 -27.48 55.14 19.10
N HIS A 354 -26.18 55.01 19.39
CA HIS A 354 -25.66 54.34 20.60
C HIS A 354 -26.10 52.87 20.71
N GLY A 355 -26.14 52.15 19.57
CA GLY A 355 -26.53 50.73 19.51
C GLY A 355 -28.04 50.50 19.27
N GLN A 356 -28.84 51.56 19.18
CA GLN A 356 -30.20 51.47 18.62
C GLN A 356 -30.19 51.86 17.14
N LYS A 357 -30.52 50.89 16.28
CA LYS A 357 -30.57 51.09 14.85
C LYS A 357 -32.00 51.50 14.44
N SER A 358 -32.12 52.51 13.60
CA SER A 358 -33.38 53.00 13.08
C SER A 358 -33.24 53.41 11.62
N ILE A 359 -34.39 53.46 10.90
CA ILE A 359 -34.50 53.99 9.56
C ILE A 359 -35.53 55.11 9.54
N TYR A 360 -35.42 56.03 8.57
CA TYR A 360 -36.41 57.05 8.35
C TYR A 360 -37.34 56.67 7.20
N GLU A 361 -38.63 56.59 7.51
CA GLU A 361 -39.73 56.44 6.56
C GLU A 361 -40.33 57.80 6.19
N ALA A 362 -40.64 58.00 4.90
CA ALA A 362 -41.51 59.09 4.46
C ALA A 362 -42.97 58.60 4.44
N GLU A 363 -43.73 58.83 5.56
CA GLU A 363 -45.10 58.45 5.71
C GLU A 363 -46.01 59.53 5.10
N GLU A 364 -46.96 59.15 4.25
CA GLU A 364 -47.94 60.10 3.67
C GLU A 364 -49.00 60.48 4.71
N GLN A 365 -49.00 61.75 5.09
CA GLN A 365 -50.04 62.34 5.99
C GLN A 365 -50.63 63.56 5.33
N ASN A 366 -51.97 63.54 5.09
CA ASN A 366 -52.74 64.66 4.48
C ASN A 366 -52.15 65.19 3.13
N GLY A 367 -51.60 64.34 2.29
CA GLY A 367 -51.00 64.70 0.99
C GLY A 367 -49.60 65.28 1.06
N GLN A 368 -48.95 65.21 2.20
CA GLN A 368 -47.51 65.56 2.43
C GLN A 368 -46.77 64.37 3.04
N TYR A 369 -45.51 64.21 2.70
CA TYR A 369 -44.68 63.17 3.29
C TYR A 369 -43.95 63.70 4.51
N VAL A 370 -44.15 63.03 5.64
CA VAL A 370 -43.54 63.39 6.94
C VAL A 370 -42.54 62.31 7.36
N VAL A 371 -41.38 62.72 7.83
CA VAL A 371 -40.33 61.83 8.29
C VAL A 371 -40.72 61.19 9.64
N LYS A 372 -40.80 59.87 9.65
CA LYS A 372 -41.05 59.03 10.82
C LYS A 372 -39.86 58.12 11.06
N GLU A 373 -39.46 57.98 12.31
CA GLU A 373 -38.38 57.07 12.73
C GLU A 373 -38.98 55.72 13.05
N ILE A 374 -38.37 54.66 12.51
CA ILE A 374 -38.75 53.27 12.77
C ILE A 374 -37.50 52.56 13.32
N SER A 375 -37.67 51.98 14.50
CA SER A 375 -36.63 51.16 15.11
C SER A 375 -36.53 49.82 14.41
N VAL A 376 -35.33 49.42 14.02
CA VAL A 376 -35.04 48.15 13.33
C VAL A 376 -33.88 47.42 14.00
N THR A 377 -33.91 46.10 13.84
CA THR A 377 -32.74 45.24 14.05
C THR A 377 -32.12 44.88 12.73
N THR A 378 -30.83 44.83 12.63
CA THR A 378 -30.13 44.45 11.40
C THR A 378 -29.78 42.98 11.44
N GLY A 379 -30.00 42.29 10.32
CA GLY A 379 -29.63 40.92 10.04
C GLY A 379 -28.38 40.82 9.17
N LEU A 380 -28.49 40.13 8.05
CA LEU A 380 -27.35 39.95 7.09
C LEU A 380 -27.01 41.29 6.42
N GLU A 381 -25.71 41.54 6.32
CA GLU A 381 -25.16 42.72 5.64
C GLU A 381 -24.46 42.28 4.35
N SER A 382 -24.73 42.99 3.26
CA SER A 382 -24.04 42.90 1.99
C SER A 382 -23.34 44.24 1.66
N ASP A 383 -22.52 44.25 0.61
CA ASP A 383 -21.78 45.44 0.20
C ASP A 383 -22.67 46.69 -0.04
N MET A 384 -23.92 46.51 -0.38
CA MET A 384 -24.84 47.59 -0.73
C MET A 384 -26.09 47.67 0.17
N ASN A 385 -26.53 46.56 0.73
CA ASN A 385 -27.77 46.46 1.45
C ASN A 385 -27.59 45.73 2.78
N THR A 386 -28.44 46.11 3.74
CA THR A 386 -28.52 45.47 5.06
C THR A 386 -29.94 44.97 5.27
N GLU A 387 -30.11 43.73 5.68
CA GLU A 387 -31.34 43.16 6.11
C GLU A 387 -31.85 43.88 7.38
N ILE A 388 -33.14 44.18 7.41
CA ILE A 388 -33.75 44.81 8.55
C ILE A 388 -35.01 44.04 8.99
N GLU A 389 -35.20 43.94 10.30
CA GLU A 389 -36.38 43.39 10.94
C GLU A 389 -36.98 44.42 11.89
N GLY A 390 -38.30 44.53 11.92
CA GLY A 390 -39.03 45.43 12.82
C GLY A 390 -40.56 45.23 12.74
N GLU A 391 -41.27 45.49 13.86
CA GLU A 391 -42.73 45.27 13.92
C GLU A 391 -43.52 46.22 13.05
N ASP A 392 -42.97 47.41 12.74
CA ASP A 392 -43.65 48.46 11.96
C ASP A 392 -43.26 48.43 10.45
N LEU A 393 -42.47 47.48 9.98
CA LEU A 393 -42.06 47.38 8.59
C LEU A 393 -43.21 46.82 7.71
N LYS A 394 -43.40 47.42 6.56
CA LYS A 394 -44.44 47.01 5.57
C LYS A 394 -43.87 47.11 4.17
N GLU A 395 -44.35 46.22 3.30
CA GLU A 395 -44.02 46.27 1.89
C GLU A 395 -44.52 47.58 1.24
N GLY A 396 -43.64 48.23 0.45
CA GLY A 396 -43.95 49.48 -0.24
C GLY A 396 -43.69 50.76 0.55
N MET A 397 -43.06 50.68 1.74
CA MET A 397 -42.60 51.83 2.50
C MET A 397 -41.49 52.59 1.73
N ILE A 398 -41.49 53.91 1.86
CA ILE A 398 -40.48 54.78 1.24
C ILE A 398 -39.42 55.07 2.32
N VAL A 399 -38.26 54.44 2.19
CA VAL A 399 -37.14 54.68 3.08
C VAL A 399 -36.26 55.79 2.51
N LEU A 400 -35.82 56.71 3.39
CA LEU A 400 -34.95 57.81 3.04
C LEU A 400 -33.49 57.42 3.10
N ASN A 401 -32.78 57.61 1.99
CA ASN A 401 -31.32 57.48 1.94
C ASN A 401 -30.68 58.73 2.61
N ASP A 402 -29.50 58.62 3.18
CA ASP A 402 -28.82 59.68 3.89
C ASP A 402 -29.68 60.34 5.01
N PRO A 403 -30.07 59.59 6.02
CA PRO A 403 -31.00 60.09 7.04
C PRO A 403 -30.40 61.27 7.85
N SER A 404 -29.07 61.50 7.81
CA SER A 404 -28.42 62.66 8.41
C SER A 404 -28.94 64.01 7.92
N ASN A 405 -29.55 64.05 6.76
CA ASN A 405 -30.11 65.24 6.13
C ASN A 405 -31.55 65.56 6.55
N TYR A 406 -32.17 64.66 7.31
CA TYR A 406 -33.58 64.78 7.70
C TYR A 406 -33.77 64.81 9.21
N HIS A 407 -34.88 65.35 9.67
CA HIS A 407 -35.29 65.35 11.08
C HIS A 407 -36.68 64.76 11.22
N VAL A 408 -36.88 63.97 12.26
CA VAL A 408 -38.22 63.39 12.58
C VAL A 408 -39.27 64.50 12.66
N GLY A 409 -40.40 64.29 11.96
CA GLY A 409 -41.48 65.27 11.87
C GLY A 409 -41.29 66.33 10.80
N SER A 410 -40.19 66.36 10.05
CA SER A 410 -40.02 67.31 8.94
C SER A 410 -40.81 66.82 7.68
N VAL A 411 -41.32 67.76 6.89
CA VAL A 411 -41.97 67.46 5.59
C VAL A 411 -40.88 67.33 4.55
N VAL A 412 -40.95 66.25 3.78
CA VAL A 412 -40.06 65.95 2.69
C VAL A 412 -40.80 65.92 1.36
N ASP A 413 -40.16 66.39 0.32
CA ASP A 413 -40.68 66.34 -1.05
C ASP A 413 -40.05 65.14 -1.77
N ILE A 414 -40.85 64.13 -2.08
CA ILE A 414 -40.38 62.93 -2.77
C ILE A 414 -40.41 63.19 -4.25
N ASN A 415 -39.32 63.69 -4.81
CA ASN A 415 -39.11 63.77 -6.24
C ASN A 415 -38.93 62.34 -6.80
N ASN A 416 -39.96 61.82 -7.45
CA ASN A 416 -39.97 60.55 -8.13
C ASN A 416 -38.97 60.58 -9.32
N ARG A 417 -37.66 60.48 -9.05
CA ARG A 417 -36.65 60.16 -10.06
C ARG A 417 -36.54 58.66 -10.16
N ARG A 418 -37.13 58.13 -11.26
CA ARG A 418 -36.91 56.76 -11.74
C ARG A 418 -35.44 56.47 -11.97
#